data_91f86abcbea890b53e349994c8350706
#
_entry.id   91f86abcbea890b53e349994c8350706
#
_cell.length_a   1.000
_cell.length_b   1.000
_cell.length_c   1.000
_cell.angle_alpha   90.00
_cell.angle_beta   90.00
_cell.angle_gamma   90.00
#
_symmetry.space_group_name_H-M   'P 1'
#
loop_
_entity.id
_entity.type
_entity.pdbx_description
1 polymer ?
#
loop_
_entity_poly.entity_id
_entity_poly.type
_entity_poly.pdbx_seq_one_letter_code
_entity_poly.pdbx_strand_id
1 'polypeptide(L)'
;MRSRTTEQFRKQLKVLPEEVQRQAKKADQHFKSDPWHRSLQFKQVHPRLPIYSVRVTLGYRAVGKRDDRGMLWFWIGSHGDYDKLLRQ
;
A
#
# COMPACT_ATOMS: atom_id res chain seq x y z
N MET A 1 -11.61 3.92 6.33
CA MET A 1 -11.23 2.52 6.57
C MET A 1 -10.00 2.48 7.46
N ARG A 2 -9.95 1.55 8.39
CA ARG A 2 -8.78 1.40 9.27
C ARG A 2 -7.56 0.94 8.48
N SER A 3 -6.39 1.39 8.91
CA SER A 3 -5.13 1.10 8.26
C SER A 3 -4.10 0.73 9.31
N ARG A 4 -3.55 -0.48 9.20
CA ARG A 4 -2.53 -1.05 10.10
C ARG A 4 -1.35 -1.48 9.26
N THR A 5 -0.19 -1.58 9.89
CA THR A 5 1.04 -1.99 9.20
C THR A 5 1.72 -3.13 9.95
N THR A 6 2.43 -3.99 9.21
CA THR A 6 3.29 -5.01 9.80
C THR A 6 4.67 -4.42 10.10
N GLU A 7 5.44 -5.11 10.93
CA GLU A 7 6.83 -4.74 11.18
C GLU A 7 7.64 -4.74 9.88
N GLN A 8 7.43 -5.74 9.03
CA GLN A 8 8.11 -5.81 7.73
C GLN A 8 7.81 -4.58 6.87
N PHE A 9 6.56 -4.16 6.82
CA PHE A 9 6.18 -2.94 6.08
C PHE A 9 6.95 -1.73 6.60
N ARG A 10 7.00 -1.57 7.93
CA ARG A 10 7.68 -0.43 8.53
C ARG A 10 9.18 -0.44 8.26
N LYS A 11 9.80 -1.62 8.24
CA LYS A 11 11.22 -1.75 7.89
C LYS A 11 11.48 -1.39 6.43
N GLN A 12 10.61 -1.86 5.53
CA GLN A 12 10.71 -1.52 4.10
C GLN A 12 10.54 -0.02 3.87
N LEU A 13 9.57 0.59 4.55
CA LEU A 13 9.31 2.02 4.42
C LEU A 13 10.51 2.86 4.86
N LYS A 14 11.18 2.47 5.94
CA LYS A 14 12.30 3.20 6.52
C LYS A 14 13.47 3.38 5.56
N VAL A 15 13.69 2.44 4.65
CA VAL A 15 14.83 2.49 3.71
C VAL A 15 14.48 3.18 2.40
N LEU A 16 13.25 3.63 2.23
CA LEU A 16 12.84 4.38 1.05
C LEU A 16 13.25 5.86 1.17
N PRO A 17 13.33 6.59 0.04
CA PRO A 17 13.61 8.02 0.10
C PRO A 17 12.64 8.77 1.00
N GLU A 18 13.12 9.80 1.69
CA GLU A 18 12.29 10.58 2.62
C GLU A 18 11.03 11.11 1.97
N GLU A 19 11.12 11.56 0.72
CA GLU A 19 9.94 12.06 0.00
C GLU A 19 8.88 10.98 -0.15
N VAL A 20 9.30 9.74 -0.43
CA VAL A 20 8.37 8.62 -0.52
C VAL A 20 7.74 8.33 0.84
N GLN A 21 8.51 8.41 1.91
CA GLN A 21 7.98 8.24 3.27
C GLN A 21 6.92 9.29 3.59
N ARG A 22 7.14 10.55 3.22
CA ARG A 22 6.15 11.61 3.39
C ARG A 22 4.89 11.36 2.57
N GLN A 23 5.05 10.94 1.32
CA GLN A 23 3.91 10.64 0.45
C GLN A 23 3.14 9.43 0.96
N ALA A 24 3.83 8.44 1.53
CA ALA A 24 3.17 7.28 2.14
C ALA A 24 2.29 7.71 3.32
N LYS A 25 2.78 8.63 4.15
CA LYS A 25 2.00 9.16 5.26
C LYS A 25 0.76 9.91 4.78
N LYS A 26 0.90 10.73 3.74
CA LYS A 26 -0.23 11.45 3.14
C LYS A 26 -1.24 10.46 2.54
N ALA A 27 -0.75 9.46 1.83
CA ALA A 27 -1.62 8.45 1.23
C ALA A 27 -2.40 7.71 2.30
N ASP A 28 -1.77 7.39 3.43
CA ASP A 28 -2.44 6.73 4.56
C ASP A 28 -3.55 7.60 5.16
N GLN A 29 -3.28 8.88 5.37
CA GLN A 29 -4.29 9.82 5.86
C GLN A 29 -5.47 9.92 4.90
N HIS A 30 -5.18 10.02 3.62
CA HIS A 30 -6.19 10.07 2.58
C HIS A 30 -7.00 8.78 2.53
N PHE A 31 -6.31 7.65 2.60
CA PHE A 31 -6.94 6.33 2.60
C PHE A 31 -7.92 6.16 3.76
N LYS A 32 -7.55 6.62 4.95
CA LYS A 32 -8.41 6.49 6.14
C LYS A 32 -9.73 7.25 5.98
N SER A 33 -9.71 8.40 5.31
CA SER A 33 -10.91 9.22 5.13
C SER A 33 -11.68 8.86 3.86
N ASP A 34 -10.99 8.48 2.78
CA ASP A 34 -11.61 8.21 1.48
C ASP A 34 -10.80 7.15 0.73
N PRO A 35 -10.94 5.86 1.11
CA PRO A 35 -10.11 4.79 0.55
C PRO A 35 -10.32 4.59 -0.95
N TRP A 36 -11.47 4.98 -1.48
CA TRP A 36 -11.80 4.77 -2.89
C TRP A 36 -11.51 5.99 -3.77
N HIS A 37 -10.82 7.00 -3.20
CA HIS A 37 -10.42 8.16 -3.99
C HIS A 37 -9.53 7.71 -5.15
N ARG A 38 -9.81 8.24 -6.36
CA ARG A 38 -9.16 7.78 -7.59
C ARG A 38 -7.62 7.88 -7.56
N SER A 39 -7.08 8.89 -6.85
CA SER A 39 -5.63 9.09 -6.79
C SER A 39 -4.89 7.94 -6.11
N LEU A 40 -5.58 7.19 -5.25
CA LEU A 40 -5.00 6.05 -4.53
C LEU A 40 -5.00 4.77 -5.36
N GLN A 41 -5.86 4.67 -6.37
CA GLN A 41 -6.00 3.47 -7.19
C GLN A 41 -6.09 2.20 -6.32
N PHE A 42 -6.86 2.28 -5.24
CA PHE A 42 -7.07 1.15 -4.34
C PHE A 42 -7.85 0.06 -5.07
N LYS A 43 -7.25 -1.13 -5.20
CA LYS A 43 -7.85 -2.21 -5.97
C LYS A 43 -7.36 -3.56 -5.51
N GLN A 44 -8.21 -4.57 -5.66
CA GLN A 44 -7.83 -5.96 -5.43
C GLN A 44 -6.90 -6.43 -6.55
N VAL A 45 -5.78 -7.05 -6.18
CA VAL A 45 -4.75 -7.50 -7.12
C VAL A 45 -4.55 -9.02 -7.13
N HIS A 46 -5.28 -9.74 -6.29
CA HIS A 46 -5.29 -11.20 -6.30
C HIS A 46 -6.68 -11.69 -6.69
N PRO A 47 -6.80 -12.72 -7.55
CA PRO A 47 -8.12 -13.15 -8.04
C PRO A 47 -8.99 -13.81 -6.97
N ARG A 48 -8.40 -14.35 -5.90
CA ARG A 48 -9.14 -15.08 -4.86
C ARG A 48 -8.95 -14.50 -3.45
N LEU A 49 -7.75 -14.06 -3.13
CA LEU A 49 -7.44 -13.56 -1.80
C LEU A 49 -7.73 -12.06 -1.71
N PRO A 50 -8.09 -11.57 -0.53
CA PRO A 50 -8.36 -10.14 -0.34
C PRO A 50 -7.07 -9.32 -0.26
N ILE A 51 -6.22 -9.46 -1.26
CA ILE A 51 -4.96 -8.73 -1.39
C ILE A 51 -5.21 -7.52 -2.28
N TYR A 52 -4.90 -6.34 -1.75
CA TYR A 52 -5.15 -5.06 -2.40
C TYR A 52 -3.86 -4.26 -2.51
N SER A 53 -3.81 -3.38 -3.49
CA SER A 53 -2.72 -2.43 -3.62
C SER A 53 -3.24 -1.01 -3.59
N VAL A 54 -2.35 -0.09 -3.23
CA VAL A 54 -2.62 1.34 -3.25
C VAL A 54 -1.42 2.06 -3.86
N ARG A 55 -1.70 3.13 -4.62
CA ARG A 55 -0.65 3.97 -5.18
C ARG A 55 -0.19 4.96 -4.12
N VAL A 56 1.08 4.91 -3.77
CA VAL A 56 1.71 5.87 -2.86
C VAL A 56 2.18 7.10 -3.64
N THR A 57 2.93 6.83 -4.72
CA THR A 57 3.33 7.82 -5.73
C THR A 57 3.28 7.12 -7.08
N LEU A 58 3.59 7.84 -8.16
CA LEU A 58 3.70 7.22 -9.48
C LEU A 58 4.67 6.04 -9.49
N GLY A 59 5.76 6.15 -8.73
CA GLY A 59 6.81 5.14 -8.72
C GLY A 59 6.75 4.13 -7.58
N TYR A 60 5.79 4.24 -6.66
CA TYR A 60 5.76 3.39 -5.47
C TYR A 60 4.34 2.89 -5.17
N ARG A 61 4.28 1.65 -4.70
CA ARG A 61 3.02 0.97 -4.36
C ARG A 61 3.13 0.31 -3.00
N ALA A 62 1.99 0.20 -2.31
CA ALA A 62 1.86 -0.59 -1.10
C ALA A 62 0.85 -1.72 -1.34
N VAL A 63 1.06 -2.84 -0.67
CA VAL A 63 0.21 -4.02 -0.80
C VAL A 63 -0.19 -4.48 0.61
N GLY A 64 -1.44 -4.87 0.74
CA GLY A 64 -1.95 -5.32 2.03
C GLY A 64 -3.09 -6.30 1.89
N LYS A 65 -3.53 -6.81 3.02
CA LYS A 65 -4.65 -7.73 3.12
C LYS A 65 -5.84 -7.01 3.76
N ARG A 66 -6.99 -7.11 3.13
CA ARG A 66 -8.24 -6.56 3.67
C ARG A 66 -8.91 -7.59 4.57
N ASP A 67 -9.36 -7.15 5.74
CA ASP A 67 -10.14 -7.97 6.66
C ASP A 67 -11.27 -7.13 7.28
N ASP A 68 -11.97 -7.69 8.27
CA ASP A 68 -13.10 -7.02 8.94
C ASP A 68 -12.70 -5.70 9.61
N ARG A 69 -11.42 -5.55 9.93
CA ARG A 69 -10.90 -4.37 10.62
C ARG A 69 -10.30 -3.34 9.68
N GLY A 70 -10.33 -3.58 8.35
CA GLY A 70 -9.77 -2.68 7.35
C GLY A 70 -8.59 -3.31 6.64
N MET A 71 -7.51 -2.55 6.47
CA MET A 71 -6.31 -3.04 5.77
C MET A 71 -5.17 -3.32 6.73
N LEU A 72 -4.43 -4.36 6.42
CA LEU A 72 -3.13 -4.65 7.05
C LEU A 72 -2.08 -4.60 5.95
N TRP A 73 -1.33 -3.51 5.88
CA TRP A 73 -0.28 -3.31 4.87
C TRP A 73 0.96 -4.11 5.27
N PHE A 74 1.44 -4.97 4.37
CA PHE A 74 2.57 -5.85 4.66
C PHE A 74 3.74 -5.67 3.69
N TRP A 75 3.60 -4.84 2.66
CA TRP A 75 4.65 -4.63 1.66
C TRP A 75 4.56 -3.23 1.08
N ILE A 76 5.71 -2.60 0.85
CA ILE A 76 5.82 -1.34 0.11
C ILE A 76 7.13 -1.36 -0.66
N GLY A 77 7.11 -0.87 -1.90
CA GLY A 77 8.29 -0.83 -2.73
C GLY A 77 8.03 -0.09 -4.03
N SER A 78 9.06 -0.11 -4.91
CA SER A 78 8.97 0.52 -6.22
C SER A 78 7.95 -0.16 -7.11
N HIS A 79 7.49 0.56 -8.14
CA HIS A 79 6.56 0.01 -9.13
C HIS A 79 7.16 -1.22 -9.82
N GLY A 80 8.48 -1.20 -10.11
CA GLY A 80 9.14 -2.35 -10.71
C GLY A 80 9.12 -3.57 -9.81
N ASP A 81 9.42 -3.39 -8.53
CA ASP A 81 9.35 -4.47 -7.56
C ASP A 81 7.92 -4.95 -7.33
N TYR A 82 6.96 -4.04 -7.37
CA TYR A 82 5.54 -4.36 -7.29
C TYR A 82 5.12 -5.27 -8.45
N ASP A 83 5.54 -4.96 -9.67
CA ASP A 83 5.23 -5.80 -10.84
C ASP A 83 5.81 -7.20 -10.69
N LYS A 84 7.03 -7.32 -10.16
CA LYS A 84 7.66 -8.61 -9.87
C LYS A 84 6.88 -9.39 -8.81
N LEU A 85 6.43 -8.71 -7.76
CA LEU A 85 5.65 -9.32 -6.70
C LEU A 85 4.36 -9.93 -7.24
N LEU A 86 3.66 -9.21 -8.12
CA LEU A 86 2.40 -9.68 -8.69
C LEU A 86 2.56 -10.84 -9.68
N ARG A 87 3.76 -11.04 -10.22
CA ARG A 87 4.04 -12.13 -11.17
C ARG A 87 4.38 -13.45 -10.49
N GLN A 88 4.55 -13.45 -9.19
CA GLN A 88 4.86 -14.67 -8.44
C GLN A 88 3.63 -15.55 -8.22
#